data_8dd5eb9813f5da1b786b04dfcbfdca1d
#
_entry.id   8dd5eb9813f5da1b786b04dfcbfdca1d
#
_cell.length_a   1.000
_cell.length_b   1.000
_cell.length_c   1.000
_cell.angle_alpha   90.00
_cell.angle_beta   90.00
_cell.angle_gamma   90.00
#
_symmetry.space_group_name_H-M   'P 1'
#
loop_
_entity.id
_entity.type
_entity.pdbx_description
1 polymer ?
#
loop_
_entity_poly.entity_id
_entity_poly.type
_entity_poly.pdbx_seq_one_letter_code
_entity_poly.pdbx_strand_id
1 'polypeptide(L)'
;MNSLCIYFTDKDKVELVEESVPPVEAGQVLVRARKSLISTGTECICLGRLFEEGTHWDRWVKYPFPPGYSMMGVVEEVGEGVNTLQPGDRVVFQRSHRQWHVVDTSLPVKVPVDVSDEDASWFALAMISQNAVRSAEHQMGDNVVVIGAGLLGQLTVQYLRLMGARQIIVVDPAEPRLKMAKEHGATTVIAKKIQDAREEILALTDGRGAEVVYDITGIASVFAPALTLLRRFGKLILLGDTGEPSQQFLTGDVITKGLRIIGTHATNPPAESTDHAPWTQADMYRLFFTYVGRGDMRVNDLITHRFTPQEAPQAYHMLRHDRSSAMGVVFDWTGL
;
A
#
# COMPACT_ATOMS: atom_id res chain seq x y z
N MET A 1 -28.51 14.44 5.41
CA MET A 1 -27.91 13.51 6.40
C MET A 1 -26.47 13.92 6.70
N ASN A 2 -25.90 13.46 7.81
CA ASN A 2 -24.52 13.74 8.17
C ASN A 2 -23.66 12.48 7.94
N SER A 3 -22.38 12.71 7.66
CA SER A 3 -21.34 11.69 7.53
C SER A 3 -20.34 11.85 8.66
N LEU A 4 -20.07 10.78 9.40
CA LEU A 4 -18.96 10.73 10.34
C LEU A 4 -17.64 10.63 9.55
N CYS A 5 -16.69 11.52 9.84
CA CYS A 5 -15.41 11.65 9.14
C CYS A 5 -14.27 11.61 10.15
N ILE A 6 -13.15 10.98 9.78
CA ILE A 6 -11.92 10.98 10.58
C ILE A 6 -11.01 12.09 10.04
N TYR A 7 -10.48 12.93 10.93
CA TYR A 7 -9.55 13.99 10.61
C TYR A 7 -8.32 13.99 11.51
N PHE A 8 -7.20 14.31 10.94
CA PHE A 8 -6.02 14.75 11.67
C PHE A 8 -6.11 16.28 11.79
N THR A 9 -6.52 16.77 12.96
CA THR A 9 -6.77 18.20 13.18
C THR A 9 -5.49 18.96 13.55
N ASP A 10 -4.48 18.26 14.04
CA ASP A 10 -3.15 18.76 14.31
C ASP A 10 -2.17 17.56 14.35
N LYS A 11 -0.88 17.84 14.56
CA LYS A 11 0.14 16.81 14.79
C LYS A 11 -0.25 15.91 15.97
N ASP A 12 -0.24 14.60 15.71
CA ASP A 12 -0.62 13.55 16.68
C ASP A 12 -2.03 13.71 17.27
N LYS A 13 -2.93 14.44 16.59
CA LYS A 13 -4.30 14.68 17.02
C LYS A 13 -5.30 14.15 16.00
N VAL A 14 -6.14 13.20 16.44
CA VAL A 14 -7.16 12.54 15.64
C VAL A 14 -8.54 12.91 16.20
N GLU A 15 -9.42 13.41 15.37
CA GLU A 15 -10.79 13.80 15.75
C GLU A 15 -11.81 13.23 14.78
N LEU A 16 -13.00 13.01 15.31
CA LEU A 16 -14.19 12.64 14.54
C LEU A 16 -15.02 13.90 14.32
N VAL A 17 -15.36 14.14 13.08
CA VAL A 17 -16.12 15.32 12.66
C VAL A 17 -17.36 14.86 11.88
N GLU A 18 -18.50 15.46 12.16
CA GLU A 18 -19.70 15.28 11.36
C GLU A 18 -19.75 16.33 10.25
N GLU A 19 -19.91 15.88 9.01
CA GLU A 19 -20.09 16.75 7.84
C GLU A 19 -21.42 16.46 7.14
N SER A 20 -22.04 17.47 6.59
CA SER A 20 -23.23 17.28 5.76
C SER A 20 -22.87 16.54 4.46
N VAL A 21 -23.67 15.53 4.12
CA VAL A 21 -23.54 14.81 2.84
C VAL A 21 -24.19 15.65 1.74
N PRO A 22 -23.46 16.01 0.67
CA PRO A 22 -24.04 16.73 -0.45
C PRO A 22 -25.11 15.90 -1.16
N PRO A 23 -26.05 16.52 -1.89
CA PRO A 23 -26.98 15.78 -2.75
C PRO A 23 -26.22 15.02 -3.86
N VAL A 24 -26.83 13.93 -4.32
CA VAL A 24 -26.31 13.17 -5.46
C VAL A 24 -26.71 13.88 -6.75
N GLU A 25 -25.73 14.25 -7.56
CA GLU A 25 -25.95 14.90 -8.86
C GLU A 25 -25.94 13.88 -10.01
N ALA A 26 -26.26 14.33 -11.23
CA ALA A 26 -26.19 13.49 -12.43
C ALA A 26 -24.76 12.92 -12.62
N GLY A 27 -24.64 11.64 -12.93
CA GLY A 27 -23.37 10.95 -13.09
C GLY A 27 -22.66 10.58 -11.79
N GLN A 28 -23.26 10.83 -10.62
CA GLN A 28 -22.71 10.51 -9.31
C GLN A 28 -23.46 9.37 -8.62
N VAL A 29 -22.81 8.80 -7.61
CA VAL A 29 -23.41 7.79 -6.72
C VAL A 29 -23.13 8.12 -5.26
N LEU A 30 -24.08 7.79 -4.39
CA LEU A 30 -23.88 7.76 -2.94
C LEU A 30 -23.42 6.38 -2.52
N VAL A 31 -22.30 6.31 -1.83
CA VAL A 31 -21.74 5.06 -1.31
C VAL A 31 -21.68 5.13 0.21
N ARG A 32 -22.23 4.11 0.88
CA ARG A 32 -22.07 3.89 2.31
C ARG A 32 -20.84 3.02 2.56
N ALA A 33 -19.91 3.51 3.38
CA ALA A 33 -18.73 2.78 3.78
C ALA A 33 -19.09 1.49 4.54
N ARG A 34 -18.32 0.43 4.32
CA ARG A 34 -18.39 -0.81 5.08
C ARG A 34 -17.07 -1.15 5.75
N LYS A 35 -15.98 -1.06 5.01
CA LYS A 35 -14.61 -1.30 5.52
C LYS A 35 -13.65 -0.26 4.94
N SER A 36 -12.66 0.11 5.72
CA SER A 36 -11.53 0.87 5.19
C SER A 36 -10.22 0.44 5.84
N LEU A 37 -9.20 0.24 5.03
CA LEU A 37 -7.89 -0.20 5.48
C LEU A 37 -6.99 1.01 5.75
N ILE A 38 -6.36 1.05 6.92
CA ILE A 38 -5.37 2.07 7.27
C ILE A 38 -4.05 1.77 6.56
N SER A 39 -3.55 2.73 5.81
CA SER A 39 -2.18 2.71 5.29
C SER A 39 -1.20 3.12 6.38
N THR A 40 -0.80 2.15 7.19
CA THR A 40 -0.08 2.39 8.45
C THR A 40 1.24 3.17 8.31
N GLY A 41 1.89 3.11 7.12
CA GLY A 41 3.08 3.92 6.81
C GLY A 41 2.70 5.38 6.55
N THR A 42 1.95 5.59 5.47
CA THR A 42 1.54 6.91 4.97
C THR A 42 0.80 7.73 6.02
N GLU A 43 -0.22 7.12 6.66
CA GLU A 43 -1.07 7.84 7.59
C GLU A 43 -0.34 8.20 8.89
N CYS A 44 0.60 7.35 9.36
CA CYS A 44 1.46 7.73 10.49
C CYS A 44 2.46 8.85 10.13
N ILE A 45 2.96 8.88 8.90
CA ILE A 45 3.79 10.01 8.42
C ILE A 45 2.96 11.29 8.41
N CYS A 46 1.74 11.26 7.88
CA CYS A 46 0.83 12.41 7.85
C CYS A 46 0.47 12.89 9.26
N LEU A 47 0.06 11.98 10.15
CA LEU A 47 -0.34 12.31 11.52
C LEU A 47 0.80 12.90 12.34
N GLY A 48 1.98 12.31 12.26
CA GLY A 48 3.15 12.74 13.02
C GLY A 48 3.97 13.86 12.38
N ARG A 49 3.61 14.33 11.17
CA ARG A 49 4.46 15.24 10.36
C ARG A 49 5.91 14.74 10.28
N LEU A 50 6.09 13.46 9.97
CA LEU A 50 7.40 12.83 9.89
C LEU A 50 8.04 13.06 8.52
N PHE A 51 8.26 14.33 8.17
CA PHE A 51 8.82 14.73 6.88
C PHE A 51 9.51 16.09 6.96
N GLU A 52 10.46 16.29 6.06
CA GLU A 52 11.19 17.54 5.90
C GLU A 52 10.32 18.62 5.26
N GLU A 53 10.58 19.88 5.64
CA GLU A 53 9.96 21.06 5.03
C GLU A 53 10.32 21.15 3.53
N GLY A 54 9.36 21.61 2.72
CA GLY A 54 9.54 21.77 1.27
C GLY A 54 9.42 20.47 0.46
N THR A 55 9.23 19.31 1.09
CA THR A 55 8.95 18.06 0.41
C THR A 55 7.52 18.04 -0.17
N HIS A 56 7.21 17.04 -1.01
CA HIS A 56 5.83 16.82 -1.46
C HIS A 56 4.90 16.48 -0.28
N TRP A 57 5.39 15.79 0.76
CA TRP A 57 4.66 15.53 2.00
C TRP A 57 4.23 16.84 2.67
N ASP A 58 5.15 17.80 2.82
CA ASP A 58 4.84 19.10 3.43
C ASP A 58 3.83 19.91 2.60
N ARG A 59 3.87 19.80 1.28
CA ARG A 59 2.88 20.45 0.41
C ARG A 59 1.50 19.78 0.49
N TRP A 60 1.45 18.45 0.62
CA TRP A 60 0.21 17.68 0.63
C TRP A 60 -0.49 17.69 1.99
N VAL A 61 0.27 17.48 3.10
CA VAL A 61 -0.30 17.36 4.44
C VAL A 61 -0.52 18.73 5.07
N LYS A 62 -1.76 19.21 5.04
CA LYS A 62 -2.19 20.43 5.72
C LYS A 62 -3.33 20.09 6.67
N TYR A 63 -3.21 20.45 7.95
CA TYR A 63 -4.27 20.22 8.92
C TYR A 63 -5.37 21.27 8.82
N PRO A 64 -6.65 20.90 8.99
CA PRO A 64 -7.14 19.55 9.19
C PRO A 64 -6.97 18.68 7.94
N PHE A 65 -6.43 17.47 8.10
CA PHE A 65 -6.13 16.53 7.02
C PHE A 65 -7.04 15.30 7.09
N PRO A 66 -7.78 14.94 6.03
CA PRO A 66 -8.61 13.74 5.97
C PRO A 66 -7.77 12.51 5.57
N PRO A 67 -7.44 11.60 6.52
CA PRO A 67 -6.62 10.42 6.24
C PRO A 67 -7.39 9.33 5.47
N GLY A 68 -6.63 8.39 4.91
CA GLY A 68 -7.15 7.22 4.24
C GLY A 68 -7.28 7.39 2.73
N TYR A 69 -7.27 6.25 2.05
CA TYR A 69 -7.47 6.16 0.59
C TYR A 69 -7.85 4.75 0.13
N SER A 70 -8.28 3.88 1.06
CA SER A 70 -8.64 2.49 0.74
C SER A 70 -10.00 2.15 1.33
N MET A 71 -11.05 2.57 0.62
CA MET A 71 -12.46 2.43 1.02
C MET A 71 -13.14 1.30 0.26
N MET A 72 -13.89 0.48 0.99
CA MET A 72 -14.87 -0.47 0.47
C MET A 72 -16.26 -0.08 0.98
N GLY A 73 -17.26 -0.03 0.10
CA GLY A 73 -18.62 0.35 0.45
C GLY A 73 -19.67 -0.28 -0.44
N VAL A 74 -20.92 0.12 -0.19
CA VAL A 74 -22.11 -0.30 -0.97
C VAL A 74 -22.78 0.95 -1.54
N VAL A 75 -23.14 0.90 -2.81
CA VAL A 75 -23.93 1.94 -3.47
C VAL A 75 -25.33 1.97 -2.85
N GLU A 76 -25.77 3.12 -2.37
CA GLU A 76 -27.09 3.32 -1.78
C GLU A 76 -28.02 4.10 -2.72
N GLU A 77 -27.47 5.06 -3.48
CA GLU A 77 -28.23 5.90 -4.41
C GLU A 77 -27.41 6.15 -5.67
N VAL A 78 -28.10 6.30 -6.80
CA VAL A 78 -27.49 6.63 -8.09
C VAL A 78 -28.17 7.86 -8.67
N GLY A 79 -27.37 8.79 -9.17
CA GLY A 79 -27.83 10.00 -9.84
C GLY A 79 -28.33 9.74 -11.26
N GLU A 80 -28.91 10.76 -11.87
CA GLU A 80 -29.42 10.71 -13.24
C GLU A 80 -28.30 10.32 -14.22
N GLY A 81 -28.63 9.46 -15.21
CA GLY A 81 -27.71 9.01 -16.26
C GLY A 81 -26.74 7.91 -15.84
N VAL A 82 -26.72 7.50 -14.58
CA VAL A 82 -25.89 6.37 -14.12
C VAL A 82 -26.50 5.06 -14.57
N ASN A 83 -25.73 4.27 -15.34
CA ASN A 83 -26.14 2.96 -15.85
C ASN A 83 -25.09 1.85 -15.60
N THR A 84 -23.94 2.20 -15.04
CA THR A 84 -22.83 1.28 -14.75
C THR A 84 -22.90 0.70 -13.33
N LEU A 85 -23.57 1.39 -12.41
CA LEU A 85 -23.75 1.04 -11.01
C LEU A 85 -25.23 1.07 -10.64
N GLN A 86 -25.60 0.30 -9.62
CA GLN A 86 -26.96 0.27 -9.05
C GLN A 86 -26.90 0.14 -7.53
N PRO A 87 -27.96 0.55 -6.81
CA PRO A 87 -28.07 0.31 -5.36
C PRO A 87 -27.83 -1.17 -5.02
N GLY A 88 -27.02 -1.41 -3.98
CA GLY A 88 -26.59 -2.74 -3.57
C GLY A 88 -25.26 -3.20 -4.19
N ASP A 89 -24.73 -2.53 -5.21
CA ASP A 89 -23.41 -2.86 -5.76
C ASP A 89 -22.32 -2.62 -4.71
N ARG A 90 -21.47 -3.63 -4.50
CA ARG A 90 -20.28 -3.55 -3.67
C ARG A 90 -19.15 -2.93 -4.47
N VAL A 91 -18.50 -1.89 -3.94
CA VAL A 91 -17.51 -1.12 -4.68
C VAL A 91 -16.30 -0.75 -3.80
N VAL A 92 -15.14 -0.60 -4.46
CA VAL A 92 -13.96 0.01 -3.85
C VAL A 92 -13.59 1.30 -4.57
N PHE A 93 -13.04 2.26 -3.81
CA PHE A 93 -12.64 3.56 -4.35
C PHE A 93 -11.64 4.26 -3.41
N GLN A 94 -10.79 5.11 -3.97
CA GLN A 94 -9.82 5.88 -3.21
C GLN A 94 -10.46 7.16 -2.67
N ARG A 95 -10.78 7.18 -1.39
CA ARG A 95 -11.24 8.36 -0.62
C ARG A 95 -10.84 8.19 0.85
N SER A 96 -10.85 9.31 1.58
CA SER A 96 -10.55 9.34 3.02
C SER A 96 -11.57 8.56 3.85
N HIS A 97 -11.20 8.22 5.08
CA HIS A 97 -12.04 7.50 6.04
C HIS A 97 -13.26 8.32 6.45
N ARG A 98 -14.43 7.98 5.88
CA ARG A 98 -15.73 8.57 6.25
C ARG A 98 -16.88 7.60 5.99
N GLN A 99 -18.02 7.88 6.61
CA GLN A 99 -19.20 7.02 6.54
C GLN A 99 -19.92 7.07 5.19
N TRP A 100 -20.05 8.26 4.59
CA TRP A 100 -20.77 8.48 3.34
C TRP A 100 -19.92 9.22 2.33
N HIS A 101 -20.02 8.80 1.08
CA HIS A 101 -19.30 9.39 -0.04
C HIS A 101 -20.22 9.63 -1.23
N VAL A 102 -20.27 10.87 -1.72
CA VAL A 102 -20.77 11.15 -3.06
C VAL A 102 -19.60 11.22 -4.00
N VAL A 103 -19.60 10.37 -5.04
CA VAL A 103 -18.48 10.23 -5.96
C VAL A 103 -18.96 10.06 -7.40
N ASP A 104 -18.14 10.52 -8.36
CA ASP A 104 -18.39 10.28 -9.79
C ASP A 104 -18.30 8.78 -10.11
N THR A 105 -19.14 8.31 -11.02
CA THR A 105 -19.21 6.88 -11.42
C THR A 105 -17.93 6.34 -12.05
N SER A 106 -17.02 7.18 -12.46
CA SER A 106 -15.69 6.79 -12.98
C SER A 106 -14.74 6.29 -11.90
N LEU A 107 -14.99 6.63 -10.62
CA LEU A 107 -14.09 6.31 -9.53
C LEU A 107 -14.30 4.91 -8.94
N PRO A 108 -15.54 4.45 -8.62
CA PRO A 108 -15.77 3.16 -8.00
C PRO A 108 -15.54 1.98 -8.96
N VAL A 109 -14.89 0.93 -8.44
CA VAL A 109 -14.73 -0.35 -9.13
C VAL A 109 -15.53 -1.43 -8.38
N LYS A 110 -16.34 -2.21 -9.11
CA LYS A 110 -17.15 -3.28 -8.51
C LYS A 110 -16.28 -4.37 -7.90
N VAL A 111 -16.70 -4.85 -6.74
CA VAL A 111 -16.10 -5.99 -6.04
C VAL A 111 -16.79 -7.27 -6.45
N PRO A 112 -16.07 -8.31 -6.91
CA PRO A 112 -16.65 -9.61 -7.21
C PRO A 112 -17.31 -10.26 -5.97
N VAL A 113 -18.30 -11.12 -6.22
CA VAL A 113 -19.10 -11.75 -5.13
C VAL A 113 -18.27 -12.69 -4.23
N ASP A 114 -17.23 -13.29 -4.77
CA ASP A 114 -16.31 -14.22 -4.12
C ASP A 114 -15.18 -13.53 -3.32
N VAL A 115 -15.11 -12.19 -3.34
CA VAL A 115 -14.17 -11.40 -2.56
C VAL A 115 -14.89 -10.78 -1.37
N SER A 116 -14.39 -10.99 -0.15
CA SER A 116 -14.98 -10.41 1.07
C SER A 116 -14.79 -8.89 1.13
N ASP A 117 -15.59 -8.20 1.97
CA ASP A 117 -15.44 -6.74 2.18
C ASP A 117 -14.08 -6.37 2.78
N GLU A 118 -13.57 -7.22 3.68
CA GLU A 118 -12.26 -7.03 4.28
C GLU A 118 -11.14 -7.23 3.28
N ASP A 119 -11.17 -8.31 2.48
CA ASP A 119 -10.17 -8.54 1.43
C ASP A 119 -10.22 -7.42 0.39
N ALA A 120 -11.42 -6.98 0.00
CA ALA A 120 -11.59 -5.89 -0.96
C ALA A 120 -10.97 -4.58 -0.47
N SER A 121 -10.98 -4.31 0.83
CA SER A 121 -10.38 -3.09 1.41
C SER A 121 -8.87 -2.95 1.17
N TRP A 122 -8.18 -4.02 0.76
CA TRP A 122 -6.73 -4.01 0.44
C TRP A 122 -6.42 -3.50 -0.97
N PHE A 123 -7.40 -3.25 -1.81
CA PHE A 123 -7.24 -2.94 -3.23
C PHE A 123 -6.22 -1.85 -3.55
N ALA A 124 -6.21 -0.75 -2.77
CA ALA A 124 -5.32 0.37 -3.03
C ALA A 124 -3.85 0.02 -2.71
N LEU A 125 -3.59 -0.66 -1.59
CA LEU A 125 -2.25 -1.10 -1.22
C LEU A 125 -1.75 -2.21 -2.16
N ALA A 126 -2.65 -3.10 -2.58
CA ALA A 126 -2.35 -4.14 -3.56
C ALA A 126 -1.95 -3.54 -4.92
N MET A 127 -2.63 -2.50 -5.38
CA MET A 127 -2.29 -1.77 -6.59
C MET A 127 -0.91 -1.11 -6.48
N ILE A 128 -0.60 -0.47 -5.36
CA ILE A 128 0.71 0.16 -5.11
C ILE A 128 1.83 -0.88 -5.23
N SER A 129 1.69 -2.03 -4.57
CA SER A 129 2.67 -3.12 -4.66
C SER A 129 2.75 -3.71 -6.07
N GLN A 130 1.60 -3.89 -6.74
CA GLN A 130 1.55 -4.41 -8.11
C GLN A 130 2.25 -3.47 -9.10
N ASN A 131 2.04 -2.15 -8.96
CA ASN A 131 2.71 -1.14 -9.79
C ASN A 131 4.23 -1.23 -9.65
N ALA A 132 4.74 -1.38 -8.42
CA ALA A 132 6.16 -1.54 -8.16
C ALA A 132 6.73 -2.83 -8.79
N VAL A 133 6.01 -3.95 -8.67
CA VAL A 133 6.42 -5.22 -9.29
C VAL A 133 6.43 -5.13 -10.82
N ARG A 134 5.46 -4.44 -11.42
CA ARG A 134 5.44 -4.17 -12.88
C ARG A 134 6.59 -3.29 -13.32
N SER A 135 6.87 -2.21 -12.58
CA SER A 135 7.96 -1.27 -12.89
C SER A 135 9.35 -1.90 -12.80
N ALA A 136 9.49 -2.98 -12.04
CA ALA A 136 10.73 -3.73 -11.96
C ALA A 136 11.06 -4.53 -13.23
N GLU A 137 10.08 -4.79 -14.11
CA GLU A 137 10.27 -5.57 -15.34
C GLU A 137 10.99 -6.90 -15.05
N HIS A 138 10.42 -7.68 -14.13
CA HIS A 138 10.98 -8.95 -13.70
C HIS A 138 11.13 -9.96 -14.84
N GLN A 139 12.17 -10.77 -14.72
CA GLN A 139 12.32 -11.99 -15.52
C GLN A 139 12.09 -13.22 -14.64
N MET A 140 11.59 -14.29 -15.27
CA MET A 140 11.44 -15.57 -14.59
C MET A 140 12.82 -16.02 -14.04
N GLY A 141 12.83 -16.36 -12.74
CA GLY A 141 14.03 -16.83 -12.08
C GLY A 141 14.91 -15.74 -11.44
N ASP A 142 14.46 -14.49 -11.38
CA ASP A 142 15.17 -13.43 -10.65
C ASP A 142 15.35 -13.79 -9.16
N ASN A 143 16.49 -13.42 -8.58
CA ASN A 143 16.68 -13.33 -7.13
C ASN A 143 16.26 -11.93 -6.69
N VAL A 144 15.34 -11.86 -5.75
CA VAL A 144 14.76 -10.61 -5.30
C VAL A 144 14.94 -10.42 -3.80
N VAL A 145 15.34 -9.23 -3.39
CA VAL A 145 15.38 -8.83 -1.97
C VAL A 145 14.26 -7.84 -1.71
N VAL A 146 13.48 -8.08 -0.66
CA VAL A 146 12.43 -7.19 -0.17
C VAL A 146 12.84 -6.68 1.21
N ILE A 147 13.08 -5.37 1.33
CA ILE A 147 13.46 -4.72 2.58
C ILE A 147 12.22 -4.09 3.18
N GLY A 148 11.77 -4.66 4.32
CA GLY A 148 10.53 -4.31 4.99
C GLY A 148 9.41 -5.31 4.74
N ALA A 149 8.94 -5.97 5.80
CA ALA A 149 7.87 -6.97 5.79
C ALA A 149 6.53 -6.41 6.33
N GLY A 150 6.27 -5.12 6.14
CA GLY A 150 4.97 -4.49 6.44
C GLY A 150 3.92 -4.82 5.39
N LEU A 151 2.79 -4.07 5.37
CA LEU A 151 1.64 -4.30 4.47
C LEU A 151 2.07 -4.45 3.00
N LEU A 152 2.79 -3.47 2.47
CA LEU A 152 3.26 -3.51 1.08
C LEU A 152 4.29 -4.64 0.86
N GLY A 153 5.14 -4.94 1.86
CA GLY A 153 6.09 -6.05 1.78
C GLY A 153 5.41 -7.40 1.63
N GLN A 154 4.36 -7.67 2.44
CA GLN A 154 3.56 -8.89 2.35
C GLN A 154 2.89 -9.04 0.97
N LEU A 155 2.33 -7.97 0.43
CA LEU A 155 1.71 -7.97 -0.90
C LEU A 155 2.76 -8.15 -2.01
N THR A 156 3.91 -7.47 -1.91
CA THR A 156 5.01 -7.59 -2.87
C THR A 156 5.54 -9.02 -2.92
N VAL A 157 5.73 -9.69 -1.78
CA VAL A 157 6.16 -11.11 -1.71
C VAL A 157 5.21 -12.01 -2.48
N GLN A 158 3.89 -11.83 -2.31
CA GLN A 158 2.89 -12.63 -3.00
C GLN A 158 2.93 -12.40 -4.53
N TYR A 159 3.01 -11.14 -4.97
CA TYR A 159 3.15 -10.83 -6.40
C TYR A 159 4.44 -11.41 -7.00
N LEU A 160 5.58 -11.33 -6.28
CA LEU A 160 6.85 -11.90 -6.74
C LEU A 160 6.80 -13.43 -6.89
N ARG A 161 6.10 -14.10 -5.97
CA ARG A 161 5.84 -15.54 -6.08
C ARG A 161 5.06 -15.86 -7.36
N LEU A 162 4.01 -15.08 -7.65
CA LEU A 162 3.20 -15.24 -8.86
C LEU A 162 3.97 -14.90 -10.15
N MET A 163 4.96 -14.01 -10.06
CA MET A 163 5.84 -13.67 -11.19
C MET A 163 6.93 -14.72 -11.45
N GLY A 164 7.09 -15.74 -10.58
CA GLY A 164 8.08 -16.79 -10.78
C GLY A 164 9.50 -16.40 -10.39
N ALA A 165 9.68 -15.57 -9.37
CA ALA A 165 10.99 -15.29 -8.78
C ALA A 165 11.61 -16.59 -8.24
N ARG A 166 12.92 -16.81 -8.48
CA ARG A 166 13.67 -17.99 -7.98
C ARG A 166 13.86 -17.91 -6.47
N GLN A 167 14.24 -16.74 -5.99
CA GLN A 167 14.38 -16.45 -4.57
C GLN A 167 13.69 -15.14 -4.22
N ILE A 168 12.99 -15.15 -3.10
CA ILE A 168 12.37 -13.97 -2.48
C ILE A 168 12.94 -13.90 -1.07
N ILE A 169 13.96 -13.06 -0.89
CA ILE A 169 14.67 -12.85 0.37
C ILE A 169 14.05 -11.65 1.06
N VAL A 170 13.43 -11.84 2.22
CA VAL A 170 12.77 -10.75 2.98
C VAL A 170 13.61 -10.39 4.18
N VAL A 171 13.91 -9.10 4.35
CA VAL A 171 14.70 -8.57 5.47
C VAL A 171 13.84 -7.62 6.30
N ASP A 172 13.66 -7.92 7.56
CA ASP A 172 12.94 -7.09 8.54
C ASP A 172 13.42 -7.45 9.95
N PRO A 173 13.56 -6.52 10.89
CA PRO A 173 13.93 -6.86 12.27
C PRO A 173 12.79 -7.52 13.07
N ALA A 174 11.53 -7.46 12.59
CA ALA A 174 10.35 -7.98 13.30
C ALA A 174 10.03 -9.43 12.90
N GLU A 175 10.41 -10.40 13.73
CA GLU A 175 10.16 -11.83 13.48
C GLU A 175 8.69 -12.18 13.17
N PRO A 176 7.66 -11.61 13.86
CA PRO A 176 6.28 -11.91 13.51
C PRO A 176 5.91 -11.56 12.06
N ARG A 177 6.45 -10.47 11.53
CA ARG A 177 6.25 -10.05 10.13
C ARG A 177 6.95 -10.98 9.15
N LEU A 178 8.14 -11.44 9.50
CA LEU A 178 8.90 -12.40 8.71
C LEU A 178 8.21 -13.76 8.65
N LYS A 179 7.59 -14.20 9.74
CA LYS A 179 6.78 -15.42 9.76
C LYS A 179 5.64 -15.32 8.75
N MET A 180 4.89 -14.22 8.74
CA MET A 180 3.83 -13.98 7.74
C MET A 180 4.41 -13.97 6.31
N ALA A 181 5.53 -13.29 6.08
CA ALA A 181 6.17 -13.26 4.76
C ALA A 181 6.57 -14.67 4.29
N LYS A 182 7.03 -15.54 5.19
CA LYS A 182 7.36 -16.93 4.88
C LYS A 182 6.14 -17.73 4.45
N GLU A 183 5.01 -17.54 5.14
CA GLU A 183 3.72 -18.17 4.82
C GLU A 183 3.14 -17.66 3.49
N HIS A 184 3.48 -16.44 3.07
CA HIS A 184 3.05 -15.81 1.82
C HIS A 184 3.99 -16.05 0.63
N GLY A 185 5.09 -16.76 0.83
CA GLY A 185 5.93 -17.18 -0.29
C GLY A 185 7.36 -16.65 -0.31
N ALA A 186 7.82 -15.97 0.75
CA ALA A 186 9.24 -15.70 0.91
C ALA A 186 10.03 -17.03 0.97
N THR A 187 11.08 -17.15 0.15
CA THR A 187 11.92 -18.34 0.15
C THR A 187 12.88 -18.33 1.34
N THR A 188 13.36 -17.15 1.71
CA THR A 188 14.26 -16.91 2.85
C THR A 188 13.84 -15.65 3.58
N VAL A 189 13.99 -15.67 4.92
CA VAL A 189 13.72 -14.50 5.77
C VAL A 189 14.94 -14.25 6.65
N ILE A 190 15.28 -12.96 6.86
CA ILE A 190 16.45 -12.51 7.62
C ILE A 190 15.99 -11.53 8.68
N ALA A 191 16.08 -11.94 9.96
CA ALA A 191 15.65 -11.14 11.12
C ALA A 191 16.77 -10.17 11.56
N LYS A 192 17.11 -9.21 10.69
CA LYS A 192 18.17 -8.23 10.91
C LYS A 192 17.78 -6.85 10.36
N LYS A 193 18.50 -5.83 10.78
CA LYS A 193 18.54 -4.56 10.04
C LYS A 193 19.30 -4.79 8.73
N ILE A 194 18.99 -4.04 7.69
CA ILE A 194 19.59 -4.22 6.36
C ILE A 194 21.12 -4.01 6.38
N GLN A 195 21.61 -3.14 7.26
CA GLN A 195 23.04 -2.87 7.44
C GLN A 195 23.82 -4.13 7.82
N ASP A 196 23.19 -5.08 8.50
CA ASP A 196 23.79 -6.31 9.04
C ASP A 196 23.47 -7.56 8.18
N ALA A 197 22.69 -7.41 7.10
CA ALA A 197 22.19 -8.53 6.29
C ALA A 197 23.01 -8.80 5.02
N ARG A 198 23.93 -7.92 4.64
CA ARG A 198 24.60 -7.93 3.33
C ARG A 198 25.35 -9.25 3.04
N GLU A 199 26.14 -9.73 3.97
CA GLU A 199 26.96 -10.95 3.76
C GLU A 199 26.08 -12.18 3.53
N GLU A 200 24.99 -12.30 4.31
CA GLU A 200 24.05 -13.40 4.18
C GLU A 200 23.31 -13.34 2.83
N ILE A 201 22.87 -12.15 2.39
CA ILE A 201 22.25 -11.99 1.07
C ILE A 201 23.21 -12.32 -0.06
N LEU A 202 24.47 -11.89 0.02
CA LEU A 202 25.47 -12.23 -0.98
C LEU A 202 25.73 -13.75 -1.02
N ALA A 203 25.80 -14.42 0.13
CA ALA A 203 25.95 -15.89 0.18
C ALA A 203 24.74 -16.60 -0.49
N LEU A 204 23.52 -16.11 -0.28
CA LEU A 204 22.30 -16.65 -0.91
C LEU A 204 22.21 -16.39 -2.42
N THR A 205 23.00 -15.46 -2.94
CA THR A 205 23.00 -15.04 -4.36
C THR A 205 24.35 -15.36 -5.07
N ASP A 206 25.05 -16.36 -4.62
CA ASP A 206 26.35 -16.84 -5.17
C ASP A 206 27.41 -15.70 -5.25
N GLY A 207 27.41 -14.78 -4.31
CA GLY A 207 28.29 -13.61 -4.24
C GLY A 207 27.97 -12.48 -5.24
N ARG A 208 26.98 -12.68 -6.13
CA ARG A 208 26.66 -11.73 -7.22
C ARG A 208 25.73 -10.59 -6.81
N GLY A 209 24.90 -10.79 -5.79
CA GLY A 209 23.82 -9.91 -5.40
C GLY A 209 22.52 -10.19 -6.18
N ALA A 210 21.45 -9.47 -5.83
CA ALA A 210 20.12 -9.65 -6.37
C ALA A 210 19.91 -8.92 -7.70
N GLU A 211 19.04 -9.45 -8.56
CA GLU A 211 18.55 -8.80 -9.77
C GLU A 211 17.74 -7.54 -9.44
N VAL A 212 16.87 -7.65 -8.43
CA VAL A 212 16.00 -6.57 -7.99
C VAL A 212 16.01 -6.48 -6.46
N VAL A 213 16.08 -5.26 -5.95
CA VAL A 213 15.92 -4.95 -4.53
C VAL A 213 14.78 -3.97 -4.38
N TYR A 214 13.85 -4.25 -3.47
CA TYR A 214 12.76 -3.34 -3.09
C TYR A 214 13.08 -2.68 -1.75
N ASP A 215 13.14 -1.36 -1.71
CA ASP A 215 13.06 -0.59 -0.47
C ASP A 215 11.61 -0.18 -0.25
N ILE A 216 10.97 -0.81 0.74
CA ILE A 216 9.57 -0.59 1.10
C ILE A 216 9.45 0.16 2.44
N THR A 217 10.58 0.44 3.07
CA THR A 217 10.60 0.93 4.44
C THR A 217 10.24 2.41 4.58
N GLY A 218 10.58 3.22 3.59
CA GLY A 218 10.54 4.68 3.69
C GLY A 218 11.55 5.25 4.71
N ILE A 219 12.56 4.46 5.09
CA ILE A 219 13.61 4.87 6.04
C ILE A 219 14.86 5.29 5.25
N ALA A 220 15.25 6.55 5.33
CA ALA A 220 16.34 7.11 4.52
C ALA A 220 17.66 6.33 4.64
N SER A 221 18.00 5.84 5.85
CA SER A 221 19.23 5.07 6.09
C SER A 221 19.27 3.68 5.44
N VAL A 222 18.16 3.20 4.87
CA VAL A 222 18.07 1.92 4.12
C VAL A 222 18.58 2.06 2.70
N PHE A 223 18.45 3.23 2.09
CA PHE A 223 18.73 3.48 0.68
C PHE A 223 20.16 3.08 0.26
N ALA A 224 21.18 3.62 0.92
CA ALA A 224 22.57 3.35 0.57
C ALA A 224 22.97 1.87 0.77
N PRO A 225 22.64 1.19 1.89
CA PRO A 225 22.83 -0.26 2.02
C PRO A 225 22.13 -1.07 0.92
N ALA A 226 20.89 -0.70 0.54
CA ALA A 226 20.14 -1.42 -0.50
C ALA A 226 20.89 -1.46 -1.85
N LEU A 227 21.58 -0.38 -2.23
CA LEU A 227 22.39 -0.34 -3.45
C LEU A 227 23.51 -1.38 -3.47
N THR A 228 24.10 -1.70 -2.31
CA THR A 228 25.20 -2.64 -2.20
C THR A 228 24.80 -4.11 -2.44
N LEU A 229 23.51 -4.42 -2.29
CA LEU A 229 22.93 -5.77 -2.45
C LEU A 229 22.71 -6.16 -3.90
N LEU A 230 22.72 -5.18 -4.80
CA LEU A 230 22.43 -5.39 -6.21
C LEU A 230 23.64 -5.97 -6.97
N ARG A 231 23.37 -6.89 -7.89
CA ARG A 231 24.31 -7.32 -8.89
C ARG A 231 24.59 -6.21 -9.92
N ARG A 232 25.54 -6.43 -10.83
CA ARG A 232 25.74 -5.54 -11.99
C ARG A 232 24.46 -5.49 -12.82
N PHE A 233 24.08 -4.28 -13.21
CA PHE A 233 22.84 -3.93 -13.94
C PHE A 233 21.55 -4.28 -13.19
N GLY A 234 21.65 -4.43 -11.85
CA GLY A 234 20.48 -4.63 -10.99
C GLY A 234 19.62 -3.38 -10.83
N LYS A 235 18.43 -3.57 -10.31
CA LYS A 235 17.41 -2.52 -10.14
C LYS A 235 17.06 -2.34 -8.66
N LEU A 236 17.12 -1.09 -8.17
CA LEU A 236 16.53 -0.70 -6.89
C LEU A 236 15.16 -0.10 -7.15
N ILE A 237 14.14 -0.67 -6.55
CA ILE A 237 12.76 -0.16 -6.60
C ILE A 237 12.47 0.59 -5.29
N LEU A 238 12.20 1.89 -5.40
CA LEU A 238 11.79 2.73 -4.28
C LEU A 238 10.26 2.72 -4.23
N LEU A 239 9.73 1.92 -3.33
CA LEU A 239 8.30 1.80 -3.06
C LEU A 239 7.92 2.49 -1.74
N GLY A 240 8.79 2.45 -0.75
CA GLY A 240 8.66 3.23 0.48
C GLY A 240 9.11 4.66 0.25
N ASP A 241 8.16 5.58 0.40
CA ASP A 241 8.42 7.01 0.25
C ASP A 241 8.91 7.60 1.57
N THR A 242 10.15 8.10 1.58
CA THR A 242 10.76 8.66 2.80
C THR A 242 10.28 10.09 3.08
N GLY A 243 10.07 10.39 4.35
CA GLY A 243 9.88 11.77 4.81
C GLY A 243 11.19 12.58 4.83
N GLU A 244 12.35 11.93 4.74
CA GLU A 244 13.67 12.56 4.91
C GLU A 244 14.57 12.32 3.68
N PRO A 245 14.17 12.78 2.47
CA PRO A 245 14.90 12.51 1.24
C PRO A 245 16.30 13.10 1.20
N SER A 246 16.55 14.18 1.95
CA SER A 246 17.89 14.80 2.04
C SER A 246 18.94 13.89 2.69
N GLN A 247 18.51 12.86 3.42
CA GLN A 247 19.37 11.88 4.08
C GLN A 247 19.69 10.66 3.21
N GLN A 248 19.10 10.57 2.00
CA GLN A 248 19.42 9.53 1.03
C GLN A 248 20.61 9.99 0.17
N PHE A 249 21.61 9.13 0.01
CA PHE A 249 22.78 9.44 -0.81
C PHE A 249 23.20 8.26 -1.69
N LEU A 250 23.70 8.57 -2.87
CA LEU A 250 24.21 7.61 -3.82
C LEU A 250 25.55 7.04 -3.36
N THR A 251 25.79 5.77 -3.64
CA THR A 251 27.08 5.12 -3.47
C THR A 251 27.78 4.94 -4.81
N GLY A 252 29.08 4.64 -4.79
CA GLY A 252 29.84 4.35 -5.99
C GLY A 252 29.31 3.13 -6.79
N ASP A 253 28.54 2.25 -6.14
CA ASP A 253 27.90 1.10 -6.78
C ASP A 253 27.01 1.48 -7.95
N VAL A 254 26.35 2.66 -7.89
CA VAL A 254 25.46 3.10 -8.97
C VAL A 254 26.21 3.18 -10.29
N ILE A 255 27.40 3.78 -10.29
CA ILE A 255 28.24 3.90 -11.50
C ILE A 255 28.97 2.58 -11.79
N THR A 256 29.64 1.99 -10.79
CA THR A 256 30.52 0.85 -11.01
C THR A 256 29.78 -0.43 -11.39
N LYS A 257 28.54 -0.57 -10.94
CA LYS A 257 27.66 -1.70 -11.29
C LYS A 257 26.63 -1.35 -12.38
N GLY A 258 26.51 -0.10 -12.82
CA GLY A 258 25.51 0.33 -13.78
C GLY A 258 24.06 0.11 -13.28
N LEU A 259 23.78 0.51 -12.04
CA LEU A 259 22.48 0.27 -11.40
C LEU A 259 21.38 1.16 -11.98
N ARG A 260 20.15 0.66 -11.94
CA ARG A 260 18.93 1.43 -12.22
C ARG A 260 18.20 1.68 -10.90
N ILE A 261 17.80 2.92 -10.64
CA ILE A 261 16.97 3.32 -9.49
C ILE A 261 15.62 3.76 -10.05
N ILE A 262 14.55 3.12 -9.60
CA ILE A 262 13.20 3.31 -10.13
C ILE A 262 12.27 3.67 -8.98
N GLY A 263 11.76 4.91 -9.00
CA GLY A 263 10.72 5.35 -8.09
C GLY A 263 9.34 4.90 -8.58
N THR A 264 8.49 4.44 -7.66
CA THR A 264 7.12 4.03 -7.98
C THR A 264 6.13 4.70 -7.04
N HIS A 265 5.05 5.22 -7.60
CA HIS A 265 4.02 5.90 -6.82
C HIS A 265 2.61 5.49 -7.28
N ALA A 266 1.63 5.61 -6.39
CA ALA A 266 0.23 5.28 -6.68
C ALA A 266 -0.37 6.04 -7.88
N THR A 267 0.18 7.21 -8.20
CA THR A 267 -0.28 8.06 -9.31
C THR A 267 0.41 7.78 -10.66
N ASN A 268 1.39 6.88 -10.71
CA ASN A 268 2.10 6.57 -11.96
C ASN A 268 1.26 5.79 -13.00
N PRO A 269 0.34 4.88 -12.63
CA PRO A 269 -0.49 4.20 -13.61
C PRO A 269 -1.36 5.21 -14.39
N PRO A 270 -1.53 5.03 -15.71
CA PRO A 270 -2.32 5.93 -16.53
C PRO A 270 -3.82 5.87 -16.16
N ALA A 271 -4.55 6.95 -16.42
CA ALA A 271 -6.00 6.99 -16.26
C ALA A 271 -6.70 6.11 -17.30
N GLU A 272 -6.17 6.07 -18.53
CA GLU A 272 -6.69 5.27 -19.64
C GLU A 272 -5.59 4.33 -20.17
N SER A 273 -6.01 3.13 -20.58
CA SER A 273 -5.12 2.14 -21.18
C SER A 273 -4.63 2.59 -22.54
N THR A 274 -3.33 2.43 -22.81
CA THR A 274 -2.69 2.66 -24.11
C THR A 274 -1.79 1.49 -24.47
N ASP A 275 -1.38 1.37 -25.74
CA ASP A 275 -0.47 0.32 -26.20
C ASP A 275 0.87 0.31 -25.44
N HIS A 276 1.33 1.47 -24.96
CA HIS A 276 2.58 1.61 -24.23
C HIS A 276 2.42 1.49 -22.71
N ALA A 277 1.23 1.74 -22.19
CA ALA A 277 0.90 1.66 -20.77
C ALA A 277 -0.50 1.05 -20.59
N PRO A 278 -0.64 -0.28 -20.77
CA PRO A 278 -1.94 -0.94 -20.87
C PRO A 278 -2.65 -1.15 -19.53
N TRP A 279 -1.97 -0.90 -18.40
CA TRP A 279 -2.50 -1.18 -17.08
C TRP A 279 -2.91 0.09 -16.34
N THR A 280 -4.21 0.30 -16.22
CA THR A 280 -4.80 1.35 -15.38
C THR A 280 -4.86 0.90 -13.90
N GLN A 281 -5.14 1.82 -12.99
CA GLN A 281 -5.41 1.48 -11.60
C GLN A 281 -6.57 0.48 -11.48
N ALA A 282 -7.66 0.72 -12.21
CA ALA A 282 -8.84 -0.15 -12.20
C ALA A 282 -8.52 -1.59 -12.68
N ASP A 283 -7.65 -1.73 -13.69
CA ASP A 283 -7.21 -3.06 -14.15
C ASP A 283 -6.37 -3.77 -13.09
N MET A 284 -5.55 -3.03 -12.36
CA MET A 284 -4.76 -3.58 -11.26
C MET A 284 -5.64 -4.00 -10.08
N TYR A 285 -6.74 -3.29 -9.78
CA TYR A 285 -7.71 -3.71 -8.77
C TYR A 285 -8.41 -5.02 -9.18
N ARG A 286 -8.86 -5.10 -10.44
CA ARG A 286 -9.51 -6.33 -10.97
C ARG A 286 -8.57 -7.54 -10.95
N LEU A 287 -7.29 -7.35 -11.26
CA LEU A 287 -6.30 -8.43 -11.19
C LEU A 287 -6.08 -8.87 -9.74
N PHE A 288 -5.99 -7.93 -8.78
CA PHE A 288 -5.91 -8.26 -7.36
C PHE A 288 -7.11 -9.10 -6.92
N PHE A 289 -8.33 -8.68 -7.25
CA PHE A 289 -9.55 -9.45 -6.94
C PHE A 289 -9.53 -10.84 -7.60
N THR A 290 -9.03 -10.95 -8.82
CA THR A 290 -8.86 -12.24 -9.49
C THR A 290 -7.94 -13.18 -8.70
N TYR A 291 -6.83 -12.69 -8.19
CA TYR A 291 -5.90 -13.50 -7.40
C TYR A 291 -6.46 -13.86 -6.02
N VAL A 292 -7.18 -12.95 -5.37
CA VAL A 292 -7.85 -13.24 -4.09
C VAL A 292 -8.97 -14.27 -4.29
N GLY A 293 -9.86 -14.08 -5.27
CA GLY A 293 -10.96 -14.99 -5.57
C GLY A 293 -10.50 -16.41 -5.93
N ARG A 294 -9.30 -16.55 -6.55
CA ARG A 294 -8.68 -17.86 -6.83
C ARG A 294 -7.91 -18.45 -5.64
N GLY A 295 -7.71 -17.70 -4.57
CA GLY A 295 -6.84 -18.10 -3.47
C GLY A 295 -5.34 -18.04 -3.78
N ASP A 296 -4.96 -17.41 -4.91
CA ASP A 296 -3.56 -17.20 -5.29
C ASP A 296 -2.88 -16.16 -4.39
N MET A 297 -3.65 -15.18 -3.89
CA MET A 297 -3.26 -14.21 -2.88
C MET A 297 -4.20 -14.28 -1.66
N ARG A 298 -3.64 -14.07 -0.46
CA ARG A 298 -4.37 -14.03 0.81
C ARG A 298 -4.02 -12.75 1.55
N VAL A 299 -5.03 -12.05 2.06
CA VAL A 299 -4.84 -10.80 2.82
C VAL A 299 -5.65 -10.77 4.12
N ASN A 300 -6.65 -11.65 4.27
CA ASN A 300 -7.46 -11.74 5.48
C ASN A 300 -6.66 -12.14 6.71
N ASP A 301 -5.68 -13.01 6.57
CA ASP A 301 -4.76 -13.44 7.63
C ASP A 301 -3.73 -12.37 8.01
N LEU A 302 -3.61 -11.30 7.22
CA LEU A 302 -2.82 -10.11 7.54
C LEU A 302 -3.58 -9.10 8.41
N ILE A 303 -4.90 -9.22 8.56
CA ILE A 303 -5.69 -8.29 9.39
C ILE A 303 -5.52 -8.67 10.87
N THR A 304 -4.80 -7.83 11.58
CA THR A 304 -4.51 -8.04 13.03
C THR A 304 -5.45 -7.27 13.93
N HIS A 305 -5.98 -6.14 13.47
CA HIS A 305 -6.84 -5.28 14.31
C HIS A 305 -8.05 -4.77 13.54
N ARG A 306 -9.18 -4.73 14.21
CA ARG A 306 -10.43 -4.14 13.74
C ARG A 306 -10.90 -3.13 14.76
N PHE A 307 -11.18 -1.92 14.29
CA PHE A 307 -11.70 -0.82 15.11
C PHE A 307 -12.98 -0.29 14.50
N THR A 308 -13.87 0.23 15.32
CA THR A 308 -14.92 1.12 14.84
C THR A 308 -14.35 2.49 14.54
N PRO A 309 -14.99 3.32 13.70
CA PRO A 309 -14.52 4.69 13.45
C PRO A 309 -14.39 5.54 14.71
N GLN A 310 -15.24 5.30 15.71
CA GLN A 310 -15.18 5.99 17.01
C GLN A 310 -13.88 5.72 17.77
N GLU A 311 -13.26 4.59 17.52
CA GLU A 311 -11.99 4.19 18.12
C GLU A 311 -10.76 4.68 17.31
N ALA A 312 -10.95 5.54 16.31
CA ALA A 312 -9.85 6.06 15.47
C ALA A 312 -8.71 6.69 16.30
N PRO A 313 -8.96 7.51 17.34
CA PRO A 313 -7.88 8.03 18.18
C PRO A 313 -7.03 6.90 18.80
N GLN A 314 -7.67 5.81 19.29
CA GLN A 314 -6.99 4.67 19.86
C GLN A 314 -6.18 3.90 18.82
N ALA A 315 -6.76 3.66 17.63
CA ALA A 315 -6.10 2.96 16.53
C ALA A 315 -4.81 3.68 16.09
N TYR A 316 -4.89 4.98 15.86
CA TYR A 316 -3.72 5.75 15.47
C TYR A 316 -2.70 5.94 16.61
N HIS A 317 -3.15 6.04 17.86
CA HIS A 317 -2.25 6.05 19.02
C HIS A 317 -1.42 4.75 19.08
N MET A 318 -2.07 3.59 18.93
CA MET A 318 -1.40 2.28 18.84
C MET A 318 -0.38 2.26 17.70
N LEU A 319 -0.78 2.69 16.50
CA LEU A 319 0.10 2.71 15.32
C LEU A 319 1.31 3.65 15.46
N ARG A 320 1.20 4.71 16.26
CA ARG A 320 2.28 5.65 16.52
C ARG A 320 3.24 5.18 17.60
N HIS A 321 2.77 4.42 18.60
CA HIS A 321 3.54 4.14 19.82
C HIS A 321 3.81 2.64 20.04
N ASP A 322 2.96 1.74 19.54
CA ASP A 322 3.12 0.26 19.67
C ASP A 322 2.75 -0.44 18.36
N ARG A 323 3.55 -0.21 17.34
CA ARG A 323 3.32 -0.73 15.99
C ARG A 323 3.80 -2.17 15.80
N SER A 324 4.48 -2.77 16.78
CA SER A 324 5.16 -4.06 16.62
C SER A 324 4.18 -5.21 16.36
N SER A 325 2.99 -5.17 16.95
CA SER A 325 1.92 -6.16 16.82
C SER A 325 0.98 -5.90 15.64
N ALA A 326 1.04 -4.70 15.04
CA ALA A 326 0.10 -4.29 14.01
C ALA A 326 0.60 -4.64 12.59
N MET A 327 -0.29 -5.26 11.81
CA MET A 327 -0.15 -5.45 10.36
C MET A 327 -1.34 -4.75 9.67
N GLY A 328 -2.34 -5.45 9.18
CA GLY A 328 -3.57 -4.88 8.65
C GLY A 328 -4.46 -4.34 9.78
N VAL A 329 -4.81 -3.08 9.70
CA VAL A 329 -5.72 -2.40 10.64
C VAL A 329 -6.90 -1.85 9.85
N VAL A 330 -8.10 -2.29 10.16
CA VAL A 330 -9.32 -1.98 9.40
C VAL A 330 -10.31 -1.25 10.29
N PHE A 331 -10.92 -0.19 9.76
CA PHE A 331 -12.13 0.39 10.34
C PHE A 331 -13.36 -0.33 9.81
N ASP A 332 -14.22 -0.74 10.74
CA ASP A 332 -15.53 -1.34 10.47
C ASP A 332 -16.64 -0.29 10.60
N TRP A 333 -17.24 0.07 9.47
CA TRP A 333 -18.32 1.08 9.37
C TRP A 333 -19.72 0.45 9.43
N THR A 334 -19.85 -0.87 9.51
CA THR A 334 -21.13 -1.58 9.35
C THR A 334 -22.12 -1.33 10.49
N GLY A 335 -21.67 -0.87 11.63
CA GLY A 335 -22.49 -0.56 12.80
C GLY A 335 -23.04 0.89 12.85
N LEU A 336 -22.82 1.70 11.78
CA LEU A 336 -23.20 3.12 11.72
C LEU A 336 -24.38 3.37 10.80
#